data_a4159ec228e3870a720b1c1729a1505f
#
_entry.id   a4159ec228e3870a720b1c1729a1505f
#
_cell.length_a   1.000
_cell.length_b   1.000
_cell.length_c   1.000
_cell.angle_alpha   90.00
_cell.angle_beta   90.00
_cell.angle_gamma   90.00
#
_symmetry.space_group_name_H-M   'P 1'
#
loop_
_entity.id
_entity.type
_entity.pdbx_description
1 polymer ?
#
loop_
_entity_poly.entity_id
_entity_poly.type
_entity_poly.pdbx_seq_one_letter_code
_entity_poly.pdbx_strand_id
1 'polypeptide(L)'
;AMALRHAGAKVDFDARPEFDAARAHAIYNTLLQAQMSARRPDYDALAARSAKLDPADRSPRAETLRASTASYKAFYDANNQRELLRWAWRAFFDRYDVMLAPVTATAAFPHDHSEPPVARTLMVNGTPQPYFSLLFWAGLATCSYLPATAAPVGFTPEGLPVGLQVIGPEMGDRTTIWVAAQLAREIGGFRPPPGF
;
A
#
# COMPACT_ATOMS: atom_id res chain seq x y z
N ALA A 1 5.19 13.20 11.72
CA ALA A 1 4.32 14.38 11.63
C ALA A 1 4.72 15.43 12.68
N MET A 2 4.73 15.10 14.01
CA MET A 2 5.06 16.08 15.06
C MET A 2 6.44 16.72 14.87
N ALA A 3 7.47 15.96 14.54
CA ALA A 3 8.81 16.50 14.27
C ALA A 3 8.80 17.55 13.15
N LEU A 4 8.12 17.29 12.04
CA LEU A 4 7.97 18.29 10.96
C LEU A 4 7.20 19.53 11.43
N ARG A 5 6.18 19.37 12.28
CA ARG A 5 5.45 20.52 12.83
C ARG A 5 6.36 21.38 13.72
N HIS A 6 7.22 20.78 14.53
CA HIS A 6 8.22 21.50 15.31
C HIS A 6 9.25 22.21 14.42
N ALA A 7 9.57 21.64 13.26
CA ALA A 7 10.42 22.25 12.23
C ALA A 7 9.69 23.33 11.38
N GLY A 8 8.46 23.69 11.73
CA GLY A 8 7.70 24.78 11.08
C GLY A 8 6.73 24.35 9.98
N ALA A 9 6.57 23.04 9.70
CA ALA A 9 5.59 22.58 8.73
C ALA A 9 4.16 22.74 9.26
N LYS A 10 3.22 23.09 8.40
CA LYS A 10 1.79 23.02 8.70
C LYS A 10 1.34 21.56 8.57
N VAL A 11 0.83 20.97 9.65
CA VAL A 11 0.45 19.57 9.71
C VAL A 11 -1.04 19.44 10.04
N ASP A 12 -1.77 18.81 9.16
CA ASP A 12 -3.16 18.40 9.33
C ASP A 12 -3.21 16.87 9.53
N PHE A 13 -3.65 16.43 10.71
CA PHE A 13 -3.70 15.01 11.08
C PHE A 13 -4.94 14.30 10.53
N ASP A 14 -5.96 15.04 10.14
CA ASP A 14 -7.25 14.53 9.70
C ASP A 14 -7.42 14.57 8.17
N ALA A 15 -6.49 15.24 7.48
CA ALA A 15 -6.54 15.35 6.02
C ALA A 15 -6.47 13.97 5.34
N ARG A 16 -7.40 13.74 4.43
CA ARG A 16 -7.46 12.53 3.60
C ARG A 16 -7.88 12.92 2.18
N PRO A 17 -7.40 12.21 1.15
CA PRO A 17 -7.97 12.35 -0.19
C PRO A 17 -9.42 11.83 -0.21
N GLU A 18 -10.24 12.42 -1.07
CA GLU A 18 -11.68 12.14 -1.12
C GLU A 18 -11.99 10.87 -1.92
N PHE A 19 -11.71 9.70 -1.37
CA PHE A 19 -12.13 8.41 -1.90
C PHE A 19 -12.28 7.37 -0.79
N ASP A 20 -13.06 6.34 -1.07
CA ASP A 20 -13.16 5.17 -0.20
C ASP A 20 -11.89 4.33 -0.29
N ALA A 21 -11.19 4.15 0.83
CA ALA A 21 -9.91 3.46 0.89
C ALA A 21 -10.04 1.94 0.61
N ALA A 22 -11.14 1.31 1.01
CA ALA A 22 -11.38 -0.11 0.73
C ALA A 22 -11.62 -0.32 -0.77
N ARG A 23 -12.39 0.57 -1.41
CA ARG A 23 -12.58 0.56 -2.87
C ARG A 23 -11.26 0.79 -3.62
N ALA A 24 -10.44 1.75 -3.17
CA ALA A 24 -9.12 2.00 -3.76
C ALA A 24 -8.22 0.75 -3.68
N HIS A 25 -8.23 0.06 -2.54
CA HIS A 25 -7.50 -1.20 -2.38
C HIS A 25 -8.04 -2.31 -3.28
N ALA A 26 -9.34 -2.44 -3.46
CA ALA A 26 -9.96 -3.41 -4.37
C ALA A 26 -9.55 -3.16 -5.83
N ILE A 27 -9.53 -1.89 -6.27
CA ILE A 27 -9.05 -1.49 -7.60
C ILE A 27 -7.57 -1.88 -7.77
N TYR A 28 -6.74 -1.50 -6.80
CA TYR A 28 -5.32 -1.86 -6.79
C TYR A 28 -5.10 -3.36 -6.88
N ASN A 29 -5.79 -4.14 -6.04
CA ASN A 29 -5.67 -5.60 -6.02
C ASN A 29 -6.09 -6.23 -7.36
N THR A 30 -7.18 -5.76 -7.96
CA THR A 30 -7.63 -6.24 -9.28
C THR A 30 -6.55 -6.02 -10.34
N LEU A 31 -6.02 -4.80 -10.44
CA LEU A 31 -5.00 -4.45 -11.42
C LEU A 31 -3.69 -5.21 -11.19
N LEU A 32 -3.24 -5.31 -9.94
CA LEU A 32 -2.02 -6.00 -9.54
C LEU A 32 -2.12 -7.51 -9.84
N GLN A 33 -3.18 -8.17 -9.37
CA GLN A 33 -3.33 -9.62 -9.52
C GLN A 33 -3.49 -10.01 -11.00
N ALA A 34 -4.27 -9.28 -11.77
CA ALA A 34 -4.40 -9.52 -13.21
C ALA A 34 -3.05 -9.40 -13.92
N GLN A 35 -2.27 -8.36 -13.62
CA GLN A 35 -0.96 -8.14 -14.21
C GLN A 35 0.05 -9.22 -13.83
N MET A 36 0.10 -9.62 -12.56
CA MET A 36 1.02 -10.64 -12.06
C MET A 36 0.67 -12.03 -12.56
N SER A 37 -0.61 -12.31 -12.79
CA SER A 37 -1.08 -13.63 -13.19
C SER A 37 -1.02 -13.86 -14.70
N ALA A 38 -0.97 -12.81 -15.53
CA ALA A 38 -1.06 -12.89 -16.99
C ALA A 38 0.02 -13.79 -17.64
N ARG A 39 1.16 -13.99 -16.99
CA ARG A 39 2.27 -14.81 -17.49
C ARG A 39 2.49 -16.10 -16.70
N ARG A 40 1.56 -16.46 -15.83
CA ARG A 40 1.69 -17.67 -15.02
C ARG A 40 1.49 -18.92 -15.89
N PRO A 41 2.35 -19.94 -15.76
CA PRO A 41 2.19 -21.21 -16.52
C PRO A 41 0.88 -21.94 -16.20
N ASP A 42 0.32 -21.73 -14.99
CA ASP A 42 -0.91 -22.37 -14.52
C ASP A 42 -2.15 -21.46 -14.68
N TYR A 43 -2.10 -20.43 -15.53
CA TYR A 43 -3.18 -19.47 -15.72
C TYR A 43 -4.52 -20.13 -16.09
N ASP A 44 -4.51 -21.10 -17.01
CA ASP A 44 -5.74 -21.80 -17.43
C ASP A 44 -6.37 -22.60 -16.28
N ALA A 45 -5.54 -23.20 -15.43
CA ALA A 45 -6.03 -23.89 -14.22
C ALA A 45 -6.62 -22.90 -13.20
N LEU A 46 -6.02 -21.71 -13.06
CA LEU A 46 -6.59 -20.64 -12.24
C LEU A 46 -7.94 -20.17 -12.79
N ALA A 47 -8.05 -19.95 -14.09
CA ALA A 47 -9.28 -19.53 -14.75
C ALA A 47 -10.40 -20.58 -14.59
N ALA A 48 -10.09 -21.87 -14.78
CA ALA A 48 -11.04 -22.95 -14.55
C ALA A 48 -11.52 -23.03 -13.09
N ARG A 49 -10.65 -22.72 -12.11
CA ARG A 49 -11.03 -22.65 -10.69
C ARG A 49 -11.87 -21.41 -10.39
N SER A 50 -11.53 -20.26 -10.98
CA SER A 50 -12.28 -19.01 -10.81
C SER A 50 -13.70 -19.14 -11.34
N ALA A 51 -13.89 -19.81 -12.49
CA ALA A 51 -15.21 -20.06 -13.07
C ALA A 51 -16.14 -20.93 -12.20
N LYS A 52 -15.58 -21.69 -11.27
CA LYS A 52 -16.32 -22.55 -10.32
C LYS A 52 -16.59 -21.88 -8.97
N LEU A 53 -16.14 -20.66 -8.76
CA LEU A 53 -16.41 -19.92 -7.51
C LEU A 53 -17.90 -19.60 -7.38
N ASP A 54 -18.42 -19.78 -6.17
CA ASP A 54 -19.73 -19.21 -5.83
C ASP A 54 -19.71 -17.69 -6.06
N PRO A 55 -20.58 -17.13 -6.89
CA PRO A 55 -20.66 -15.69 -7.10
C PRO A 55 -20.87 -14.87 -5.82
N ALA A 56 -21.42 -15.48 -4.76
CA ALA A 56 -21.64 -14.84 -3.46
C ALA A 56 -20.41 -14.90 -2.53
N ASP A 57 -19.41 -15.76 -2.81
CA ASP A 57 -18.20 -15.87 -1.99
C ASP A 57 -17.38 -14.56 -2.07
N ARG A 58 -17.23 -13.88 -0.93
CA ARG A 58 -16.43 -12.66 -0.73
C ARG A 58 -15.17 -12.91 0.09
N SER A 59 -14.77 -14.16 0.24
CA SER A 59 -13.53 -14.47 0.94
C SER A 59 -12.33 -13.84 0.22
N PRO A 60 -11.27 -13.44 0.95
CA PRO A 60 -10.05 -12.90 0.35
C PRO A 60 -9.44 -13.81 -0.73
N ARG A 61 -9.58 -15.13 -0.54
CA ARG A 61 -9.14 -16.14 -1.51
C ARG A 61 -9.93 -16.08 -2.82
N ALA A 62 -11.26 -15.98 -2.73
CA ALA A 62 -12.13 -15.90 -3.90
C ALA A 62 -11.91 -14.59 -4.65
N GLU A 63 -11.79 -13.48 -3.93
CA GLU A 63 -11.53 -12.17 -4.53
C GLU A 63 -10.15 -12.13 -5.22
N THR A 64 -9.10 -12.66 -4.59
CA THR A 64 -7.78 -12.78 -5.20
C THR A 64 -7.84 -13.64 -6.47
N LEU A 65 -8.56 -14.76 -6.46
CA LEU A 65 -8.66 -15.63 -7.62
C LEU A 65 -9.41 -14.97 -8.78
N ARG A 66 -10.52 -14.25 -8.49
CA ARG A 66 -11.24 -13.45 -9.51
C ARG A 66 -10.36 -12.35 -10.09
N ALA A 67 -9.63 -11.64 -9.25
CA ALA A 67 -8.70 -10.59 -9.68
C ALA A 67 -7.59 -11.18 -10.56
N SER A 68 -7.02 -12.34 -10.18
CA SER A 68 -5.98 -13.03 -10.96
C SER A 68 -6.41 -13.46 -12.35
N THR A 69 -7.71 -13.65 -12.57
CA THR A 69 -8.31 -14.12 -13.82
C THR A 69 -9.29 -13.11 -14.39
N ALA A 70 -9.11 -11.85 -14.05
CA ALA A 70 -9.98 -10.76 -14.48
C ALA A 70 -10.07 -10.71 -16.02
N SER A 71 -11.28 -10.59 -16.54
CA SER A 71 -11.46 -10.35 -17.98
C SER A 71 -10.85 -9.01 -18.38
N TYR A 72 -10.54 -8.84 -19.66
CA TYR A 72 -10.10 -7.55 -20.20
C TYR A 72 -11.06 -6.40 -19.82
N LYS A 73 -12.39 -6.68 -19.89
CA LYS A 73 -13.40 -5.69 -19.47
C LYS A 73 -13.27 -5.31 -17.99
N ALA A 74 -13.10 -6.28 -17.10
CA ALA A 74 -12.95 -6.02 -15.68
C ALA A 74 -11.65 -5.24 -15.37
N PHE A 75 -10.55 -5.58 -16.06
CA PHE A 75 -9.30 -4.84 -15.98
C PHE A 75 -9.45 -3.40 -16.48
N TYR A 76 -10.11 -3.20 -17.63
CA TYR A 76 -10.38 -1.89 -18.20
C TYR A 76 -11.24 -1.02 -17.26
N ASP A 77 -12.31 -1.60 -16.70
CA ASP A 77 -13.17 -0.89 -15.74
C ASP A 77 -12.40 -0.50 -14.48
N ALA A 78 -11.58 -1.39 -13.93
CA ALA A 78 -10.71 -1.08 -12.79
C ALA A 78 -9.68 0.02 -13.13
N ASN A 79 -9.13 -0.01 -14.34
CA ASN A 79 -8.22 1.04 -14.81
C ASN A 79 -8.91 2.41 -14.90
N ASN A 80 -10.15 2.47 -15.39
CA ASN A 80 -10.93 3.71 -15.42
C ASN A 80 -11.23 4.22 -13.99
N GLN A 81 -11.55 3.31 -13.07
CA GLN A 81 -11.74 3.69 -11.65
C GLN A 81 -10.44 4.22 -11.02
N ARG A 82 -9.27 3.68 -11.41
CA ARG A 82 -7.97 4.21 -11.00
C ARG A 82 -7.77 5.66 -11.41
N GLU A 83 -8.23 6.06 -12.62
CA GLU A 83 -8.12 7.46 -13.06
C GLU A 83 -8.93 8.40 -12.14
N LEU A 84 -10.09 7.97 -11.63
CA LEU A 84 -10.84 8.76 -10.65
C LEU A 84 -10.07 8.90 -9.32
N LEU A 85 -9.35 7.86 -8.88
CA LEU A 85 -8.46 7.97 -7.72
C LEU A 85 -7.33 8.99 -7.96
N ARG A 86 -6.75 9.01 -9.16
CA ARG A 86 -5.71 9.99 -9.52
C ARG A 86 -6.24 11.42 -9.46
N TRP A 87 -7.47 11.66 -9.88
CA TRP A 87 -8.08 12.99 -9.79
C TRP A 87 -8.33 13.40 -8.34
N ALA A 88 -8.79 12.49 -7.49
CA ALA A 88 -8.95 12.76 -6.05
C ALA A 88 -7.61 13.07 -5.37
N TRP A 89 -6.54 12.35 -5.73
CA TRP A 89 -5.20 12.65 -5.27
C TRP A 89 -4.70 14.01 -5.75
N ARG A 90 -4.96 14.38 -7.00
CA ARG A 90 -4.61 15.70 -7.54
C ARG A 90 -5.28 16.81 -6.74
N ALA A 91 -6.58 16.72 -6.52
CA ALA A 91 -7.33 17.68 -5.70
C ALA A 91 -6.81 17.76 -4.25
N PHE A 92 -6.35 16.63 -3.67
CA PHE A 92 -5.69 16.62 -2.38
C PHE A 92 -4.37 17.40 -2.42
N PHE A 93 -3.53 17.17 -3.40
CA PHE A 93 -2.22 17.83 -3.54
C PHE A 93 -2.30 19.29 -4.03
N ASP A 94 -3.45 19.79 -4.47
CA ASP A 94 -3.68 21.23 -4.64
C ASP A 94 -3.67 21.99 -3.31
N ARG A 95 -3.80 21.25 -2.17
CA ARG A 95 -3.86 21.81 -0.81
C ARG A 95 -2.70 21.39 0.09
N TYR A 96 -2.04 20.30 -0.22
CA TYR A 96 -0.98 19.69 0.59
C TYR A 96 0.23 19.33 -0.28
N ASP A 97 1.43 19.58 0.23
CA ASP A 97 2.67 19.24 -0.47
C ASP A 97 2.95 17.74 -0.47
N VAL A 98 2.63 17.05 0.63
CA VAL A 98 2.82 15.61 0.81
C VAL A 98 1.78 15.01 1.75
N MET A 99 1.58 13.70 1.64
CA MET A 99 0.88 12.90 2.64
C MET A 99 1.86 11.95 3.33
N LEU A 100 1.82 11.88 4.66
CA LEU A 100 2.56 10.89 5.44
C LEU A 100 1.64 9.69 5.72
N ALA A 101 2.12 8.49 5.43
CA ALA A 101 1.38 7.26 5.67
C ALA A 101 2.32 6.15 6.19
N PRO A 102 1.82 5.13 6.89
CA PRO A 102 2.61 3.94 7.17
C PRO A 102 3.13 3.28 5.89
N VAL A 103 4.29 2.62 5.95
CA VAL A 103 4.77 1.75 4.85
C VAL A 103 3.97 0.45 4.85
N THR A 104 3.68 -0.07 6.05
CA THR A 104 2.93 -1.31 6.28
C THR A 104 2.18 -1.23 7.62
N ALA A 105 1.26 -2.16 7.84
CA ALA A 105 0.39 -2.15 9.01
C ALA A 105 1.10 -2.55 10.33
N THR A 106 2.27 -3.17 10.25
CA THR A 106 3.03 -3.65 11.41
C THR A 106 4.53 -3.55 11.17
N ALA A 107 5.34 -3.60 12.22
CA ALA A 107 6.78 -3.78 12.13
C ALA A 107 7.11 -5.19 11.57
N ALA A 108 8.39 -5.51 11.42
CA ALA A 108 8.82 -6.85 11.02
C ALA A 108 8.24 -7.92 11.94
N PHE A 109 7.86 -9.05 11.39
CA PHE A 109 7.24 -10.19 12.07
C PHE A 109 7.97 -11.49 11.67
N PRO A 110 7.83 -12.58 12.43
CA PRO A 110 8.44 -13.86 12.10
C PRO A 110 8.06 -14.36 10.71
N HIS A 111 8.99 -15.05 10.06
CA HIS A 111 8.73 -15.64 8.75
C HIS A 111 7.64 -16.71 8.87
N ASP A 112 6.68 -16.68 7.96
CA ASP A 112 5.64 -17.69 7.80
C ASP A 112 5.78 -18.31 6.40
N HIS A 113 6.13 -19.58 6.33
CA HIS A 113 6.29 -20.34 5.09
C HIS A 113 5.13 -21.31 4.84
N SER A 114 4.04 -21.22 5.60
CA SER A 114 2.86 -22.06 5.43
C SER A 114 2.23 -21.86 4.04
N GLU A 115 1.69 -22.91 3.47
CA GLU A 115 1.05 -22.93 2.17
C GLU A 115 -0.45 -23.18 2.29
N PRO A 116 -1.30 -22.55 1.49
CA PRO A 116 -0.97 -21.54 0.49
C PRO A 116 -0.75 -20.14 1.11
N PRO A 117 0.07 -19.24 0.47
CA PRO A 117 0.36 -17.91 1.02
C PRO A 117 -0.89 -17.07 1.33
N VAL A 118 -1.97 -17.26 0.57
CA VAL A 118 -3.25 -16.56 0.77
C VAL A 118 -3.97 -16.94 2.08
N ALA A 119 -3.58 -18.04 2.71
CA ALA A 119 -4.14 -18.47 4.00
C ALA A 119 -3.34 -17.92 5.21
N ARG A 120 -2.17 -17.32 4.97
CA ARG A 120 -1.35 -16.74 6.04
C ARG A 120 -2.03 -15.53 6.67
N THR A 121 -1.74 -15.32 7.95
CA THR A 121 -2.23 -14.15 8.69
C THR A 121 -1.07 -13.42 9.34
N LEU A 122 -1.29 -12.17 9.68
CA LEU A 122 -0.39 -11.35 10.49
C LEU A 122 -1.17 -10.66 11.60
N MET A 123 -0.50 -10.38 12.71
CA MET A 123 -1.12 -9.67 13.83
C MET A 123 -0.97 -8.16 13.66
N VAL A 124 -2.09 -7.43 13.62
CA VAL A 124 -2.13 -5.98 13.59
C VAL A 124 -2.93 -5.49 14.78
N ASN A 125 -2.30 -4.76 15.69
CA ASN A 125 -2.93 -4.27 16.92
C ASN A 125 -3.68 -5.36 17.73
N GLY A 126 -3.08 -6.56 17.83
CA GLY A 126 -3.66 -7.69 18.54
C GLY A 126 -4.77 -8.44 17.79
N THR A 127 -5.06 -8.06 16.54
CA THR A 127 -6.10 -8.72 15.71
C THR A 127 -5.46 -9.39 14.50
N PRO A 128 -5.77 -10.68 14.22
CA PRO A 128 -5.30 -11.35 13.02
C PRO A 128 -5.92 -10.71 11.76
N GLN A 129 -5.07 -10.42 10.78
CA GLN A 129 -5.44 -9.85 9.48
C GLN A 129 -4.94 -10.74 8.35
N PRO A 130 -5.59 -10.78 7.17
CA PRO A 130 -5.05 -11.45 6.01
C PRO A 130 -3.64 -10.96 5.67
N TYR A 131 -2.72 -11.87 5.38
CA TYR A 131 -1.32 -11.55 5.08
C TYR A 131 -1.16 -10.47 4.00
N PHE A 132 -1.93 -10.57 2.93
CA PHE A 132 -1.86 -9.61 1.82
C PHE A 132 -2.46 -8.22 2.12
N SER A 133 -3.03 -8.01 3.32
CA SER A 133 -3.39 -6.65 3.78
C SER A 133 -2.16 -5.72 3.90
N LEU A 134 -0.95 -6.28 3.95
CA LEU A 134 0.30 -5.53 3.86
C LEU A 134 0.37 -4.62 2.62
N LEU A 135 -0.24 -5.05 1.52
CA LEU A 135 -0.24 -4.32 0.25
C LEU A 135 -1.13 -3.06 0.27
N PHE A 136 -1.99 -2.91 1.28
CA PHE A 136 -2.90 -1.76 1.37
C PHE A 136 -2.16 -0.42 1.33
N TRP A 137 -1.17 -0.25 2.19
CA TRP A 137 -0.44 1.00 2.31
C TRP A 137 0.42 1.30 1.08
N ALA A 138 1.12 0.31 0.56
CA ALA A 138 1.88 0.45 -0.68
C ALA A 138 0.96 0.76 -1.88
N GLY A 139 -0.24 0.20 -1.90
CA GLY A 139 -1.25 0.40 -2.93
C GLY A 139 -1.73 1.85 -3.05
N LEU A 140 -1.70 2.63 -1.97
CA LEU A 140 -2.13 4.03 -1.99
C LEU A 140 -1.36 4.87 -3.03
N ALA A 141 -0.03 4.78 -3.03
CA ALA A 141 0.81 5.48 -3.98
C ALA A 141 0.90 4.75 -5.33
N THR A 142 1.20 3.44 -5.28
CA THR A 142 1.49 2.64 -6.48
C THR A 142 0.31 2.57 -7.45
N CYS A 143 -0.92 2.41 -6.94
CA CYS A 143 -2.13 2.36 -7.77
C CYS A 143 -2.31 3.64 -8.59
N SER A 144 -1.98 4.78 -8.01
CA SER A 144 -2.22 6.10 -8.61
C SER A 144 -0.98 6.71 -9.27
N TYR A 145 0.11 5.94 -9.44
CA TYR A 145 1.39 6.40 -10.04
C TYR A 145 2.02 7.58 -9.31
N LEU A 146 1.85 7.65 -7.99
CA LEU A 146 2.41 8.70 -7.17
C LEU A 146 3.82 8.32 -6.69
N PRO A 147 4.74 9.29 -6.63
CA PRO A 147 6.02 9.08 -5.97
C PRO A 147 5.82 8.88 -4.47
N ALA A 148 6.57 7.94 -3.91
CA ALA A 148 6.60 7.70 -2.48
C ALA A 148 8.02 7.41 -2.02
N THR A 149 8.49 8.13 -1.01
CA THR A 149 9.81 7.92 -0.40
C THR A 149 9.63 7.31 0.98
N ALA A 150 10.19 6.12 1.21
CA ALA A 150 10.24 5.51 2.53
C ALA A 150 11.32 6.18 3.40
N ALA A 151 10.99 6.51 4.63
CA ALA A 151 11.91 7.11 5.59
C ALA A 151 11.84 6.38 6.93
N PRO A 152 12.99 6.05 7.57
CA PRO A 152 13.00 5.50 8.93
C PRO A 152 12.54 6.57 9.91
N VAL A 153 11.71 6.17 10.90
CA VAL A 153 11.14 7.12 11.88
C VAL A 153 11.31 6.69 13.32
N GLY A 154 11.94 5.55 13.55
CA GLY A 154 12.22 5.06 14.90
C GLY A 154 12.31 3.55 14.98
N PHE A 155 12.11 3.05 16.19
CA PHE A 155 12.17 1.63 16.51
C PHE A 155 11.00 1.25 17.42
N THR A 156 10.56 -0.01 17.35
CA THR A 156 9.65 -0.56 18.35
C THR A 156 10.37 -0.71 19.71
N PRO A 157 9.64 -0.95 20.81
CA PRO A 157 10.26 -1.27 22.10
C PRO A 157 11.25 -2.47 22.03
N GLU A 158 11.02 -3.40 21.13
CA GLU A 158 11.86 -4.57 20.87
C GLU A 158 13.06 -4.28 19.96
N GLY A 159 13.22 -3.04 19.50
CA GLY A 159 14.34 -2.62 18.65
C GLY A 159 14.16 -2.87 17.15
N LEU A 160 12.95 -3.23 16.69
CA LEU A 160 12.67 -3.39 15.27
C LEU A 160 12.50 -2.03 14.58
N PRO A 161 13.09 -1.79 13.39
CA PRO A 161 12.98 -0.53 12.70
C PRO A 161 11.54 -0.27 12.22
N VAL A 162 11.11 0.98 12.32
CA VAL A 162 9.82 1.46 11.84
C VAL A 162 10.04 2.56 10.81
N GLY A 163 9.32 2.47 9.69
CA GLY A 163 9.32 3.47 8.63
C GLY A 163 7.94 4.06 8.37
N LEU A 164 7.95 5.21 7.72
CA LEU A 164 6.77 5.76 7.05
C LEU A 164 7.06 6.01 5.57
N GLN A 165 6.02 6.22 4.78
CA GLN A 165 6.15 6.70 3.42
C GLN A 165 5.68 8.15 3.32
N VAL A 166 6.43 8.94 2.57
CA VAL A 166 6.11 10.30 2.15
C VAL A 166 5.57 10.20 0.73
N ILE A 167 4.27 10.35 0.56
CA ILE A 167 3.59 10.32 -0.74
C ILE A 167 3.48 11.75 -1.25
N GLY A 168 3.85 12.00 -2.51
CA GLY A 168 3.79 13.31 -3.14
C GLY A 168 2.90 13.35 -4.38
N PRO A 169 2.68 14.54 -4.94
CA PRO A 169 1.97 14.69 -6.20
C PRO A 169 2.71 13.98 -7.35
N GLU A 170 1.98 13.69 -8.42
CA GLU A 170 2.56 13.12 -9.64
C GLU A 170 3.79 13.92 -10.10
N MET A 171 4.89 13.25 -10.42
CA MET A 171 6.21 13.83 -10.76
C MET A 171 6.87 14.63 -9.63
N GLY A 172 6.34 14.56 -8.39
CA GLY A 172 6.86 15.25 -7.23
C GLY A 172 7.95 14.50 -6.46
N ASP A 173 8.74 13.63 -7.10
CA ASP A 173 9.78 12.79 -6.49
C ASP A 173 10.75 13.60 -5.63
N ARG A 174 11.20 14.75 -6.15
CA ARG A 174 12.13 15.64 -5.42
C ARG A 174 11.53 16.17 -4.12
N THR A 175 10.23 16.44 -4.10
CA THR A 175 9.51 16.90 -2.91
C THR A 175 9.48 15.79 -1.85
N THR A 176 9.13 14.56 -2.25
CA THR A 176 9.08 13.44 -1.29
C THR A 176 10.45 13.11 -0.72
N ILE A 177 11.51 13.14 -1.53
CA ILE A 177 12.90 12.94 -1.09
C ILE A 177 13.34 14.07 -0.14
N TRP A 178 13.01 15.32 -0.47
CA TRP A 178 13.36 16.47 0.38
C TRP A 178 12.69 16.37 1.75
N VAL A 179 11.37 16.04 1.79
CA VAL A 179 10.66 15.87 3.08
C VAL A 179 11.22 14.71 3.88
N ALA A 180 11.57 13.58 3.24
CA ALA A 180 12.24 12.47 3.91
C ALA A 180 13.61 12.89 4.50
N ALA A 181 14.37 13.73 3.79
CA ALA A 181 15.62 14.29 4.31
C ALA A 181 15.39 15.25 5.50
N GLN A 182 14.32 16.06 5.50
CA GLN A 182 13.97 16.87 6.68
C GLN A 182 13.62 15.98 7.88
N LEU A 183 12.82 14.93 7.67
CA LEU A 183 12.52 13.94 8.73
C LEU A 183 13.80 13.35 9.31
N ALA A 184 14.75 12.94 8.46
CA ALA A 184 16.01 12.39 8.92
C ALA A 184 16.84 13.36 9.77
N ARG A 185 16.81 14.65 9.45
CA ARG A 185 17.46 15.72 10.27
C ARG A 185 16.83 15.84 11.65
N GLU A 186 15.49 15.78 11.72
CA GLU A 186 14.75 15.98 12.97
C GLU A 186 14.79 14.77 13.92
N ILE A 187 14.85 13.53 13.38
CA ILE A 187 14.68 12.30 14.16
C ILE A 187 15.83 11.30 14.04
N GLY A 188 16.92 11.67 13.37
CA GLY A 188 18.18 10.92 13.32
C GLY A 188 18.35 9.94 12.17
N GLY A 189 17.39 9.84 11.25
CA GLY A 189 17.52 9.10 9.98
C GLY A 189 17.82 7.61 10.14
N PHE A 190 18.49 7.04 9.12
CA PHE A 190 18.88 5.63 9.08
C PHE A 190 19.99 5.33 10.11
N ARG A 191 19.84 4.20 10.79
CA ARG A 191 20.88 3.61 11.64
C ARG A 191 21.16 2.19 11.16
N PRO A 192 22.42 1.82 10.92
CA PRO A 192 22.75 0.45 10.54
C PRO A 192 22.37 -0.52 11.67
N PRO A 193 21.99 -1.76 11.35
CA PRO A 193 21.76 -2.79 12.37
C PRO A 193 23.06 -3.09 13.12
N PRO A 194 22.99 -3.57 14.38
CA PRO A 194 24.17 -3.96 15.14
C PRO A 194 25.00 -5.02 14.39
N GLY A 195 26.31 -4.80 14.28
CA GLY A 195 27.25 -5.73 13.63
C GLY A 195 27.44 -5.50 12.11
N PHE A 196 26.92 -4.39 11.56
CA PHE A 196 27.12 -3.98 10.16
C PHE A 196 27.66 -2.56 10.07
#